data_c0c56a3630f75f1a2a9eded1d9178659
#
_entry.id   c0c56a3630f75f1a2a9eded1d9178659
#
_cell.length_a   1.000
_cell.length_b   1.000
_cell.length_c   1.000
_cell.angle_alpha   90.00
_cell.angle_beta   90.00
_cell.angle_gamma   90.00
#
_symmetry.space_group_name_H-M   'P 1'
#
loop_
_entity.id
_entity.type
_entity.pdbx_description
1 polymer ?
#
loop_
_entity_poly.entity_id
_entity_poly.type
_entity_poly.pdbx_seq_one_letter_code
_entity_poly.pdbx_strand_id
1 'polypeptide(L)'
;MVNFCEFDKYAAKSYCAIHGTSETLNLGDITKVDEREIEPFNMICGGSPCQDFSLAGKQAGAVWKCRSCGYEYNPLQVHYSKRDACGMCGSHDIDKTRSSLLVEWLRMIRGVKPVWGIYENVKNIVGKKFRDTTFRLFEEELHEYGYHTYWSVLNAKHYGIPQNRERVYLILIQKEMDLSLIHISEPTRPLYIS
;
A
#
# COMPACT_ATOMS: atom_id res chain seq x y z
N MET A 1 0.69 15.35 -12.04
CA MET A 1 0.37 13.90 -11.87
C MET A 1 0.90 13.18 -13.08
N VAL A 2 1.64 12.10 -12.88
CA VAL A 2 2.21 11.32 -13.99
C VAL A 2 1.21 10.27 -14.45
N ASN A 3 0.82 9.35 -13.55
CA ASN A 3 -0.12 8.27 -13.83
C ASN A 3 -0.95 7.91 -12.58
N PHE A 4 -2.02 7.14 -12.75
CA PHE A 4 -2.75 6.49 -11.68
C PHE A 4 -3.26 5.11 -12.12
N CYS A 5 -3.58 4.24 -11.17
CA CYS A 5 -4.12 2.90 -11.42
C CYS A 5 -5.49 2.78 -10.76
N GLU A 6 -6.54 2.68 -11.56
CA GLU A 6 -7.90 2.40 -11.12
C GLU A 6 -8.60 1.54 -12.18
N PHE A 7 -9.02 0.33 -11.83
CA PHE A 7 -9.65 -0.58 -12.78
C PHE A 7 -11.16 -0.38 -12.92
N ASP A 8 -11.81 0.20 -11.89
CA ASP A 8 -13.22 0.56 -11.96
C ASP A 8 -13.40 1.85 -12.76
N LYS A 9 -14.14 1.76 -13.87
CA LYS A 9 -14.33 2.90 -14.78
C LYS A 9 -15.06 4.10 -14.16
N TYR A 10 -15.94 3.87 -13.18
CA TYR A 10 -16.67 4.96 -12.53
C TYR A 10 -15.81 5.64 -11.47
N ALA A 11 -15.02 4.86 -10.73
CA ALA A 11 -14.03 5.40 -9.82
C ALA A 11 -12.97 6.20 -10.58
N ALA A 12 -12.47 5.70 -11.71
CA ALA A 12 -11.54 6.42 -12.58
C ALA A 12 -12.10 7.75 -13.07
N LYS A 13 -13.36 7.78 -13.55
CA LYS A 13 -14.04 9.03 -13.96
C LYS A 13 -14.17 10.02 -12.82
N SER A 14 -14.60 9.55 -11.65
CA SER A 14 -14.71 10.38 -10.44
C SER A 14 -13.35 10.96 -10.05
N TYR A 15 -12.31 10.15 -10.11
CA TYR A 15 -10.94 10.58 -9.84
C TYR A 15 -10.50 11.68 -10.81
N CYS A 16 -10.72 11.48 -12.11
CA CYS A 16 -10.40 12.48 -13.13
C CYS A 16 -11.16 13.79 -12.93
N ALA A 17 -12.44 13.73 -12.59
CA ALA A 17 -13.26 14.91 -12.33
C ALA A 17 -12.78 15.70 -11.10
N ILE A 18 -12.44 15.01 -10.01
CA ILE A 18 -11.97 15.64 -8.76
C ILE A 18 -10.59 16.30 -8.95
N HIS A 19 -9.68 15.61 -9.64
CA HIS A 19 -8.29 16.05 -9.78
C HIS A 19 -7.99 16.84 -11.06
N GLY A 20 -9.00 17.10 -11.91
CA GLY A 20 -8.83 17.81 -13.17
C GLY A 20 -7.82 17.13 -14.12
N THR A 21 -7.79 15.79 -14.12
CA THR A 21 -6.83 15.00 -14.90
C THR A 21 -7.52 14.18 -16.01
N SER A 22 -6.74 13.60 -16.93
CA SER A 22 -7.24 12.82 -18.05
C SER A 22 -7.31 11.31 -17.73
N GLU A 23 -8.34 10.64 -18.24
CA GLU A 23 -8.43 9.17 -18.21
C GLU A 23 -7.27 8.49 -18.96
N THR A 24 -6.58 9.18 -19.87
CA THR A 24 -5.40 8.66 -20.60
C THR A 24 -4.22 8.37 -19.68
N LEU A 25 -4.19 8.96 -18.48
CA LEU A 25 -3.17 8.70 -17.45
C LEU A 25 -3.50 7.48 -16.58
N ASN A 26 -4.68 6.86 -16.78
CA ASN A 26 -5.07 5.67 -16.04
C ASN A 26 -4.43 4.42 -16.63
N LEU A 27 -3.56 3.78 -15.87
CA LEU A 27 -2.91 2.52 -16.23
C LEU A 27 -3.81 1.29 -15.96
N GLY A 28 -4.99 1.50 -15.38
CA GLY A 28 -5.98 0.45 -15.10
C GLY A 28 -5.59 -0.47 -13.95
N ASP A 29 -5.54 -1.77 -14.22
CA ASP A 29 -5.24 -2.80 -13.23
C ASP A 29 -3.75 -2.83 -12.89
N ILE A 30 -3.38 -2.46 -11.67
CA ILE A 30 -2.00 -2.43 -11.20
C ILE A 30 -1.26 -3.76 -11.35
N THR A 31 -1.97 -4.88 -11.35
CA THR A 31 -1.36 -6.22 -11.53
C THR A 31 -0.84 -6.47 -12.94
N LYS A 32 -1.27 -5.66 -13.91
CA LYS A 32 -0.90 -5.75 -15.33
C LYS A 32 0.11 -4.69 -15.75
N VAL A 33 0.42 -3.75 -14.87
CA VAL A 33 1.34 -2.67 -15.14
C VAL A 33 2.78 -3.16 -14.99
N ASP A 34 3.62 -2.93 -15.99
CA ASP A 34 5.06 -3.14 -15.90
C ASP A 34 5.72 -1.87 -15.34
N GLU A 35 6.28 -1.98 -14.15
CA GLU A 35 6.94 -0.87 -13.46
C GLU A 35 8.15 -0.30 -14.20
N ARG A 36 8.70 -1.04 -15.16
CA ARG A 36 9.84 -0.61 -15.99
C ARG A 36 9.43 0.32 -17.14
N GLU A 37 8.15 0.28 -17.52
CA GLU A 37 7.57 1.09 -18.59
C GLU A 37 6.91 2.37 -18.08
N ILE A 38 6.86 2.57 -16.75
CA ILE A 38 6.27 3.76 -16.16
C ILE A 38 7.25 4.90 -16.16
N GLU A 39 6.75 6.08 -16.52
CA GLU A 39 7.51 7.33 -16.39
C GLU A 39 7.91 7.55 -14.91
N PRO A 40 9.19 7.85 -14.62
CA PRO A 40 9.66 8.06 -13.25
C PRO A 40 8.85 9.13 -12.51
N PHE A 41 8.58 8.90 -11.24
CA PHE A 41 7.88 9.84 -10.36
C PHE A 41 8.53 9.88 -8.97
N ASN A 42 8.39 11.01 -8.28
CA ASN A 42 9.00 11.23 -6.96
C ASN A 42 8.09 10.81 -5.81
N MET A 43 6.78 10.72 -6.04
CA MET A 43 5.80 10.44 -5.00
C MET A 43 4.82 9.35 -5.43
N ILE A 44 4.55 8.40 -4.53
CA ILE A 44 3.49 7.41 -4.68
C ILE A 44 2.45 7.56 -3.56
N CYS A 45 1.17 7.59 -3.92
CA CYS A 45 0.07 7.54 -2.97
C CYS A 45 -0.83 6.37 -3.31
N GLY A 46 -1.31 5.65 -2.30
CA GLY A 46 -2.26 4.58 -2.54
C GLY A 46 -2.60 3.79 -1.28
N GLY A 47 -3.42 2.77 -1.47
CA GLY A 47 -3.79 1.82 -0.45
C GLY A 47 -4.32 0.55 -1.10
N SER A 48 -4.07 -0.60 -0.50
CA SER A 48 -4.66 -1.85 -0.96
C SER A 48 -6.11 -1.97 -0.48
N PRO A 49 -6.97 -2.74 -1.18
CA PRO A 49 -8.31 -3.02 -0.71
C PRO A 49 -8.32 -3.54 0.72
N CYS A 50 -9.21 -2.97 1.54
CA CYS A 50 -9.26 -3.23 2.97
C CYS A 50 -10.17 -4.40 3.37
N GLN A 51 -10.82 -5.08 2.42
CA GLN A 51 -11.89 -6.06 2.70
C GLN A 51 -11.43 -7.20 3.61
N ASP A 52 -10.21 -7.71 3.41
CA ASP A 52 -9.68 -8.82 4.21
C ASP A 52 -8.96 -8.38 5.49
N PHE A 53 -8.81 -7.07 5.71
CA PHE A 53 -8.32 -6.47 6.97
C PHE A 53 -9.44 -5.85 7.80
N SER A 54 -10.59 -5.53 7.19
CA SER A 54 -11.71 -4.90 7.86
C SER A 54 -12.37 -5.86 8.87
N LEU A 55 -12.84 -5.32 10.00
CA LEU A 55 -13.64 -6.06 10.98
C LEU A 55 -14.96 -6.59 10.38
N ALA A 56 -15.49 -5.89 9.37
CA ALA A 56 -16.70 -6.30 8.65
C ALA A 56 -16.43 -7.31 7.52
N GLY A 57 -15.16 -7.60 7.22
CA GLY A 57 -14.75 -8.52 6.17
C GLY A 57 -14.36 -9.91 6.68
N LYS A 58 -13.87 -10.76 5.76
CA LYS A 58 -13.43 -12.13 6.08
C LYS A 58 -12.19 -12.20 6.98
N GLN A 59 -11.46 -11.09 7.15
CA GLN A 59 -10.21 -11.01 7.90
C GLN A 59 -9.18 -12.08 7.49
N ALA A 60 -9.14 -12.42 6.20
CA ALA A 60 -8.22 -13.42 5.66
C ALA A 60 -6.76 -12.89 5.60
N GLY A 61 -6.58 -11.55 5.56
CA GLY A 61 -5.28 -10.94 5.38
C GLY A 61 -4.76 -11.08 3.95
N ALA A 62 -3.45 -10.91 3.77
CA ALA A 62 -2.79 -11.13 2.48
C ALA A 62 -2.54 -12.64 2.30
N VAL A 63 -3.35 -13.31 1.49
CA VAL A 63 -3.24 -14.75 1.23
C VAL A 63 -3.18 -14.99 -0.28
N TRP A 64 -2.23 -15.85 -0.68
CA TRP A 64 -2.15 -16.42 -2.02
C TRP A 64 -2.41 -17.92 -1.95
N LYS A 65 -3.05 -18.46 -2.98
CA LYS A 65 -3.36 -19.87 -3.10
C LYS A 65 -2.87 -20.40 -4.44
N CYS A 66 -2.05 -21.42 -4.39
CA CYS A 66 -1.65 -22.16 -5.60
C CYS A 66 -2.84 -22.97 -6.12
N ARG A 67 -3.27 -22.76 -7.35
CA ARG A 67 -4.37 -23.54 -7.97
C ARG A 67 -3.97 -24.98 -8.29
N SER A 68 -2.68 -25.22 -8.53
CA SER A 68 -2.18 -26.56 -8.89
C SER A 68 -2.09 -27.51 -7.70
N CYS A 69 -1.66 -27.04 -6.51
CA CYS A 69 -1.47 -27.91 -5.33
C CYS A 69 -2.32 -27.52 -4.11
N GLY A 70 -3.06 -26.42 -4.19
CA GLY A 70 -3.91 -25.94 -3.10
C GLY A 70 -3.18 -25.26 -1.94
N TYR A 71 -1.84 -25.12 -2.00
CA TYR A 71 -1.05 -24.49 -0.94
C TYR A 71 -1.43 -23.01 -0.77
N GLU A 72 -1.74 -22.63 0.48
CA GLU A 72 -2.07 -21.26 0.86
C GLU A 72 -0.93 -20.66 1.70
N TYR A 73 -0.56 -19.40 1.41
CA TYR A 73 0.53 -18.73 2.08
C TYR A 73 0.38 -17.21 2.06
N ASN A 74 1.05 -16.55 3.01
CA ASN A 74 1.17 -15.09 2.98
C ASN A 74 2.33 -14.71 2.05
N PRO A 75 2.10 -13.93 0.97
CA PRO A 75 3.15 -13.55 0.03
C PRO A 75 4.27 -12.71 0.66
N LEU A 76 4.01 -12.01 1.75
CA LEU A 76 5.04 -11.22 2.46
C LEU A 76 6.05 -12.10 3.22
N GLN A 77 5.70 -13.36 3.52
CA GLN A 77 6.63 -14.34 4.11
C GLN A 77 7.59 -14.94 3.08
N VAL A 78 7.34 -14.67 1.78
CA VAL A 78 8.17 -15.13 0.67
C VAL A 78 8.94 -13.94 0.14
N HIS A 79 10.28 -14.05 0.05
CA HIS A 79 11.10 -13.01 -0.56
C HIS A 79 10.61 -12.68 -1.97
N TYR A 80 10.53 -11.40 -2.31
CA TYR A 80 9.93 -10.91 -3.56
C TYR A 80 10.47 -11.58 -4.83
N SER A 81 11.76 -11.94 -4.87
CA SER A 81 12.38 -12.63 -6.01
C SER A 81 11.88 -14.06 -6.25
N LYS A 82 11.10 -14.62 -5.31
CA LYS A 82 10.57 -15.99 -5.37
C LYS A 82 9.03 -16.03 -5.41
N ARG A 83 8.37 -14.87 -5.53
CA ARG A 83 6.90 -14.79 -5.52
C ARG A 83 6.24 -15.21 -6.83
N ASP A 84 7.00 -15.36 -7.90
CA ASP A 84 6.47 -15.72 -9.23
C ASP A 84 5.99 -17.16 -9.32
N ALA A 85 6.41 -18.01 -8.39
CA ALA A 85 6.05 -19.43 -8.38
C ALA A 85 5.69 -19.92 -6.97
N CYS A 86 4.85 -20.95 -6.91
CA CYS A 86 4.51 -21.63 -5.68
C CYS A 86 5.74 -22.32 -5.07
N GLY A 87 6.05 -22.01 -3.81
CA GLY A 87 7.19 -22.60 -3.10
C GLY A 87 7.08 -24.11 -2.85
N MET A 88 5.87 -24.70 -3.00
CA MET A 88 5.66 -26.13 -2.81
C MET A 88 5.78 -26.93 -4.11
N CYS A 89 5.23 -26.46 -5.22
CA CYS A 89 5.16 -27.23 -6.47
C CYS A 89 5.75 -26.51 -7.69
N GLY A 90 6.26 -25.29 -7.53
CA GLY A 90 6.86 -24.52 -8.62
C GLY A 90 5.85 -23.95 -9.64
N SER A 91 4.56 -24.17 -9.48
CA SER A 91 3.53 -23.64 -10.39
C SER A 91 3.44 -22.13 -10.32
N HIS A 92 3.25 -21.49 -11.48
CA HIS A 92 2.96 -20.06 -11.59
C HIS A 92 1.46 -19.71 -11.51
N ASP A 93 0.59 -20.73 -11.45
CA ASP A 93 -0.86 -20.54 -11.35
C ASP A 93 -1.27 -20.26 -9.90
N ILE A 94 -1.21 -18.99 -9.54
CA ILE A 94 -1.44 -18.48 -8.18
C ILE A 94 -2.66 -17.59 -8.18
N ASP A 95 -3.64 -17.94 -7.34
CA ASP A 95 -4.80 -17.09 -7.04
C ASP A 95 -4.42 -16.08 -5.94
N LYS A 96 -4.59 -14.79 -6.24
CA LYS A 96 -4.20 -13.68 -5.36
C LYS A 96 -5.44 -13.02 -4.77
N THR A 97 -5.52 -12.91 -3.44
CA THR A 97 -6.60 -12.16 -2.78
C THR A 97 -6.49 -10.65 -3.07
N ARG A 98 -7.61 -9.94 -3.01
CA ARG A 98 -7.63 -8.48 -3.22
C ARG A 98 -6.73 -7.73 -2.23
N SER A 99 -6.69 -8.15 -0.98
CA SER A 99 -5.86 -7.52 0.05
C SER A 99 -4.37 -7.76 -0.16
N SER A 100 -3.99 -8.77 -0.94
CA SER A 100 -2.60 -9.00 -1.33
C SER A 100 -2.10 -8.02 -2.40
N LEU A 101 -2.96 -7.13 -2.92
CA LEU A 101 -2.55 -6.04 -3.82
C LEU A 101 -1.58 -5.05 -3.15
N LEU A 102 -1.42 -5.08 -1.83
CA LEU A 102 -0.32 -4.38 -1.17
C LEU A 102 1.06 -4.84 -1.70
N VAL A 103 1.17 -6.09 -2.16
CA VAL A 103 2.40 -6.62 -2.80
C VAL A 103 2.66 -5.95 -4.15
N GLU A 104 1.61 -5.62 -4.89
CA GLU A 104 1.74 -4.88 -6.16
C GLU A 104 2.21 -3.44 -5.90
N TRP A 105 1.74 -2.82 -4.82
CA TRP A 105 2.23 -1.50 -4.39
C TRP A 105 3.72 -1.55 -4.02
N LEU A 106 4.17 -2.59 -3.30
CA LEU A 106 5.58 -2.83 -3.02
C LEU A 106 6.40 -3.04 -4.31
N ARG A 107 5.85 -3.78 -5.29
CA ARG A 107 6.48 -3.99 -6.59
C ARG A 107 6.74 -2.67 -7.32
N MET A 108 5.74 -1.78 -7.32
CA MET A 108 5.87 -0.45 -7.91
C MET A 108 6.96 0.38 -7.23
N ILE A 109 7.01 0.36 -5.89
CA ILE A 109 8.05 1.09 -5.14
C ILE A 109 9.44 0.54 -5.45
N ARG A 110 9.59 -0.78 -5.49
CA ARG A 110 10.87 -1.42 -5.81
C ARG A 110 11.36 -1.06 -7.22
N GLY A 111 10.45 -1.04 -8.20
CA GLY A 111 10.78 -0.78 -9.60
C GLY A 111 11.08 0.68 -9.89
N VAL A 112 10.20 1.58 -9.44
CA VAL A 112 10.30 3.02 -9.75
C VAL A 112 11.19 3.78 -8.75
N LYS A 113 11.26 3.31 -7.50
CA LYS A 113 12.02 3.95 -6.41
C LYS A 113 11.64 5.42 -6.17
N PRO A 114 10.37 5.72 -5.90
CA PRO A 114 9.95 7.09 -5.60
C PRO A 114 10.68 7.63 -4.37
N VAL A 115 10.87 8.95 -4.30
CA VAL A 115 11.56 9.60 -3.16
C VAL A 115 10.78 9.40 -1.87
N TRP A 116 9.44 9.49 -1.94
CA TRP A 116 8.55 9.29 -0.79
C TRP A 116 7.19 8.78 -1.22
N GLY A 117 6.40 8.35 -0.25
CA GLY A 117 5.04 7.90 -0.52
C GLY A 117 4.15 7.87 0.71
N ILE A 118 2.86 7.73 0.46
CA ILE A 118 1.82 7.59 1.47
C ILE A 118 1.00 6.34 1.16
N TYR A 119 0.94 5.44 2.13
CA TYR A 119 0.06 4.28 2.09
C TYR A 119 -1.07 4.45 3.11
N GLU A 120 -2.33 4.25 2.68
CA GLU A 120 -3.52 4.32 3.55
C GLU A 120 -4.19 2.97 3.66
N ASN A 121 -4.66 2.61 4.86
CA ASN A 121 -5.51 1.44 5.05
C ASN A 121 -6.39 1.57 6.30
N VAL A 122 -7.27 0.58 6.54
CA VAL A 122 -8.08 0.51 7.76
C VAL A 122 -7.19 0.28 8.98
N LYS A 123 -7.57 0.88 10.13
CA LYS A 123 -6.86 0.73 11.42
C LYS A 123 -6.52 -0.71 11.76
N ASN A 124 -7.38 -1.66 11.40
CA ASN A 124 -7.21 -3.06 11.79
C ASN A 124 -5.98 -3.75 11.18
N ILE A 125 -5.36 -3.19 10.12
CA ILE A 125 -4.10 -3.73 9.58
C ILE A 125 -2.96 -3.66 10.62
N VAL A 126 -2.99 -2.68 11.53
CA VAL A 126 -2.07 -2.54 12.67
C VAL A 126 -2.64 -3.15 13.96
N GLY A 127 -3.80 -3.80 13.89
CA GLY A 127 -4.40 -4.52 15.00
C GLY A 127 -3.67 -5.83 15.31
N LYS A 128 -3.90 -6.40 16.49
CA LYS A 128 -3.19 -7.60 17.01
C LYS A 128 -3.05 -8.73 15.98
N LYS A 129 -4.08 -8.96 15.15
CA LYS A 129 -4.10 -10.06 14.18
C LYS A 129 -3.13 -9.88 13.02
N PHE A 130 -2.97 -8.66 12.53
CA PHE A 130 -2.23 -8.38 11.29
C PHE A 130 -0.93 -7.63 11.50
N ARG A 131 -0.74 -7.03 12.68
CA ARG A 131 0.45 -6.23 12.98
C ARG A 131 1.75 -7.00 12.75
N ASP A 132 1.85 -8.17 13.34
CA ASP A 132 3.09 -8.96 13.30
C ASP A 132 3.17 -9.91 12.09
N THR A 133 2.03 -10.20 11.44
CA THR A 133 1.96 -11.16 10.34
C THR A 133 1.90 -10.53 8.96
N THR A 134 1.48 -9.27 8.87
CA THR A 134 1.32 -8.57 7.58
C THR A 134 1.98 -7.21 7.61
N PHE A 135 1.61 -6.35 8.56
CA PHE A 135 2.07 -4.97 8.56
C PHE A 135 3.57 -4.85 8.84
N ARG A 136 4.09 -5.59 9.82
CA ARG A 136 5.53 -5.63 10.12
C ARG A 136 6.34 -6.13 8.92
N LEU A 137 5.91 -7.21 8.27
CA LEU A 137 6.58 -7.74 7.08
C LEU A 137 6.55 -6.74 5.91
N PHE A 138 5.45 -6.00 5.78
CA PHE A 138 5.33 -4.92 4.80
C PHE A 138 6.33 -3.80 5.08
N GLU A 139 6.50 -3.36 6.33
CA GLU A 139 7.50 -2.37 6.72
C GLU A 139 8.94 -2.89 6.52
N GLU A 140 9.21 -4.14 6.92
CA GLU A 140 10.52 -4.77 6.74
C GLU A 140 10.94 -4.78 5.27
N GLU A 141 10.02 -5.12 4.36
CA GLU A 141 10.30 -5.12 2.91
C GLU A 141 10.57 -3.69 2.38
N LEU A 142 9.85 -2.67 2.87
CA LEU A 142 10.15 -1.28 2.55
C LEU A 142 11.54 -0.84 3.06
N HIS A 143 11.93 -1.30 4.25
CA HIS A 143 13.26 -1.05 4.80
C HIS A 143 14.38 -1.70 3.96
N GLU A 144 14.13 -2.91 3.43
CA GLU A 144 15.05 -3.59 2.49
C GLU A 144 15.19 -2.80 1.18
N TYR A 145 14.11 -2.15 0.71
CA TYR A 145 14.15 -1.29 -0.48
C TYR A 145 14.87 0.04 -0.27
N GLY A 146 15.30 0.32 0.98
CA GLY A 146 16.05 1.54 1.32
C GLY A 146 15.19 2.70 1.81
N TYR A 147 14.02 2.42 2.39
CA TYR A 147 13.13 3.44 2.95
C TYR A 147 13.14 3.42 4.48
N HIS A 148 12.92 4.57 5.09
CA HIS A 148 12.39 4.70 6.44
C HIS A 148 10.88 4.77 6.39
N THR A 149 10.20 4.23 7.40
CA THR A 149 8.74 4.22 7.50
C THR A 149 8.29 4.85 8.81
N TYR A 150 7.23 5.67 8.73
CA TYR A 150 6.57 6.30 9.87
C TYR A 150 5.08 6.11 9.72
N TRP A 151 4.38 5.66 10.73
CA TRP A 151 2.95 5.48 10.63
C TRP A 151 2.19 5.97 11.86
N SER A 152 0.95 6.35 11.65
CA SER A 152 0.02 6.77 12.69
C SER A 152 -1.41 6.40 12.33
N VAL A 153 -2.24 6.19 13.35
CA VAL A 153 -3.68 6.05 13.16
C VAL A 153 -4.33 7.41 13.37
N LEU A 154 -4.93 7.94 12.31
CA LEU A 154 -5.64 9.22 12.33
C LEU A 154 -7.15 8.98 12.29
N ASN A 155 -7.91 9.85 12.97
CA ASN A 155 -9.37 9.82 12.93
C ASN A 155 -9.89 11.13 12.35
N ALA A 156 -10.69 11.05 11.29
CA ALA A 156 -11.23 12.21 10.58
C ALA A 156 -11.94 13.23 11.51
N LYS A 157 -12.59 12.76 12.57
CA LYS A 157 -13.28 13.63 13.55
C LYS A 157 -12.34 14.62 14.26
N HIS A 158 -11.04 14.32 14.38
CA HIS A 158 -10.06 15.18 15.01
C HIS A 158 -9.56 16.30 14.08
N TYR A 159 -9.98 16.25 12.81
CA TYR A 159 -9.60 17.18 11.75
C TYR A 159 -10.80 17.95 11.18
N GLY A 160 -11.85 18.13 12.00
CA GLY A 160 -13.02 18.91 11.62
C GLY A 160 -14.05 18.20 10.73
N ILE A 161 -13.89 16.90 10.47
CA ILE A 161 -14.83 16.09 9.69
C ILE A 161 -15.78 15.36 10.65
N PRO A 162 -17.12 15.53 10.56
CA PRO A 162 -18.08 14.90 11.45
C PRO A 162 -18.27 13.39 11.13
N GLN A 163 -17.16 12.66 11.02
CA GLN A 163 -17.15 11.22 10.73
C GLN A 163 -16.13 10.51 11.62
N ASN A 164 -16.58 9.47 12.32
CA ASN A 164 -15.69 8.58 13.06
C ASN A 164 -15.03 7.59 12.08
N ARG A 165 -13.95 8.03 11.42
CA ARG A 165 -13.21 7.26 10.42
C ARG A 165 -11.75 7.16 10.82
N GLU A 166 -11.38 6.02 11.40
CA GLU A 166 -9.98 5.71 11.74
C GLU A 166 -9.28 5.04 10.57
N ARG A 167 -8.10 5.56 10.20
CA ARG A 167 -7.24 5.02 9.15
C ARG A 167 -5.80 5.05 9.60
N VAL A 168 -5.05 4.03 9.24
CA VAL A 168 -3.60 4.06 9.34
C VAL A 168 -3.06 4.75 8.10
N TYR A 169 -2.13 5.66 8.31
CA TYR A 169 -1.31 6.26 7.28
C TYR A 169 0.14 5.89 7.56
N LEU A 170 0.80 5.32 6.55
CA LEU A 170 2.22 5.06 6.59
C LEU A 170 2.89 5.97 5.56
N ILE A 171 3.88 6.72 6.01
CA ILE A 171 4.76 7.53 5.17
C ILE A 171 6.05 6.76 4.99
N LEU A 172 6.52 6.64 3.77
CA LEU A 172 7.84 6.14 3.44
C LEU A 172 8.69 7.24 2.82
N ILE A 173 9.98 7.24 3.16
CA ILE A 173 10.95 8.24 2.68
C ILE A 173 12.25 7.50 2.40
N GLN A 174 12.89 7.77 1.26
CA GLN A 174 14.21 7.21 0.97
C GLN A 174 15.22 7.59 2.06
N LYS A 175 16.02 6.63 2.52
CA LYS A 175 16.99 6.83 3.61
C LYS A 175 17.99 7.96 3.35
N GLU A 176 18.36 8.15 2.08
CA GLU A 176 19.26 9.22 1.67
C GLU A 176 18.67 10.62 1.84
N MET A 177 17.32 10.73 1.82
CA MET A 177 16.60 11.99 1.95
C MET A 177 16.21 12.31 3.40
N ASP A 178 16.17 11.31 4.28
CA ASP A 178 15.67 11.46 5.66
C ASP A 178 16.58 12.32 6.53
N LEU A 179 17.86 12.43 6.19
CA LEU A 179 18.80 13.32 6.88
C LEU A 179 18.38 14.79 6.90
N SER A 180 17.55 15.21 5.96
CA SER A 180 17.01 16.58 5.90
C SER A 180 15.77 16.79 6.79
N LEU A 181 15.07 15.71 7.15
CA LEU A 181 13.82 15.76 7.91
C LEU A 181 14.01 15.64 9.42
N ILE A 182 15.17 15.17 9.88
CA ILE A 182 15.55 15.14 11.31
C ILE A 182 15.54 16.57 11.90
N HIS A 183 15.66 17.59 11.07
CA HIS A 183 15.59 19.01 11.46
C HIS A 183 14.20 19.62 11.36
N ILE A 184 13.23 18.91 10.78
CA ILE A 184 11.82 19.31 10.85
C ILE A 184 11.23 18.69 12.11
N SER A 185 11.78 19.19 13.25
CA SER A 185 11.22 19.32 14.60
C SER A 185 9.89 18.64 14.89
N GLU A 186 9.79 18.26 16.14
CA GLU A 186 8.64 18.01 16.99
C GLU A 186 7.25 18.26 16.34
N PRO A 187 6.33 17.28 16.48
CA PRO A 187 4.94 17.52 16.14
C PRO A 187 4.47 18.74 16.93
N THR A 188 4.25 19.86 16.26
CA THR A 188 3.57 21.01 16.84
C THR A 188 2.31 20.48 17.50
N ARG A 189 2.23 20.60 18.83
CA ARG A 189 1.01 20.32 19.59
C ARG A 189 -0.15 20.97 18.85
N PRO A 190 -1.27 20.26 18.65
CA PRO A 190 -2.47 20.89 18.15
C PRO A 190 -2.77 22.09 19.06
N LEU A 191 -2.80 23.28 18.51
CA LEU A 191 -3.32 24.45 19.20
C LEU A 191 -4.78 24.13 19.50
N TYR A 192 -5.09 23.83 20.73
CA TYR A 192 -6.45 23.84 21.22
C TYR A 192 -6.89 25.29 21.15
N ILE A 193 -7.72 25.61 20.14
CA ILE A 193 -8.47 26.86 20.13
C ILE A 193 -9.57 26.65 21.18
N SER A 194 -9.42 27.39 22.27
CA SER A 194 -10.42 27.53 23.35
C SER A 194 -11.66 28.25 22.84
#